data_9bc12920be1457f49605ebcde9f4b051
#
_entry.id   9bc12920be1457f49605ebcde9f4b051
#
_cell.length_a   1.000
_cell.length_b   1.000
_cell.length_c   1.000
_cell.angle_alpha   90.00
_cell.angle_beta   90.00
_cell.angle_gamma   90.00
#
_symmetry.space_group_name_H-M   'P 1'
#
loop_
_entity.id
_entity.type
_entity.pdbx_description
1 polymer ?
#
loop_
_entity_poly.entity_id
_entity_poly.type
_entity_poly.pdbx_seq_one_letter_code
_entity_poly.pdbx_strand_id
1 'polypeptide(L)' 'MNRERRKALQAIVDQLETLQMQLEEIQTEEEEYRDNIPENFQSGERCERTEEICESLSDAVSSLEDATSSIEEAIE' A
#
# COMPACT_ATOMS: atom_id res chain seq x y z
N MET A 1 -14.06 -23.14 10.38
CA MET A 1 -13.03 -22.52 11.24
C MET A 1 -13.62 -22.21 12.61
N ASN A 2 -12.84 -22.36 13.67
CA ASN A 2 -13.36 -22.11 15.01
C ASN A 2 -13.40 -20.62 15.34
N ARG A 3 -14.10 -20.29 16.42
CA ARG A 3 -14.32 -18.91 16.84
C ARG A 3 -13.02 -18.16 17.19
N GLU A 4 -12.08 -18.83 17.84
CA GLU A 4 -10.82 -18.23 18.25
C GLU A 4 -9.97 -17.85 17.06
N ARG A 5 -9.92 -18.71 16.06
CA ARG A 5 -9.17 -18.42 14.84
C ARG A 5 -9.80 -17.30 14.03
N ARG A 6 -11.12 -17.23 13.99
CA ARG A 6 -11.83 -16.12 13.33
C ARG A 6 -11.48 -14.79 14.01
N LYS A 7 -11.47 -14.77 15.33
CA LYS A 7 -11.08 -13.55 16.06
C LYS A 7 -9.64 -13.15 15.78
N ALA A 8 -8.74 -14.13 15.76
CA ALA A 8 -7.33 -13.88 15.48
C ALA A 8 -7.14 -13.32 14.08
N LEU A 9 -7.84 -13.88 13.11
CA LEU A 9 -7.77 -13.39 11.72
C LEU A 9 -8.39 -12.01 11.57
N GLN A 10 -9.48 -11.73 12.27
CA GLN A 10 -10.08 -10.39 12.24
C GLN A 10 -9.11 -9.35 12.82
N ALA A 11 -8.38 -9.70 13.87
CA ALA A 11 -7.37 -8.81 14.43
C ALA A 11 -6.25 -8.53 13.43
N ILE A 12 -5.86 -9.54 12.65
CA ILE A 12 -4.86 -9.37 11.59
C ILE A 12 -5.39 -8.45 10.49
N VAL A 13 -6.64 -8.63 10.06
CA VAL A 13 -7.29 -7.76 9.08
C VAL A 13 -7.25 -6.31 9.55
N ASP A 14 -7.61 -6.06 10.81
CA ASP A 14 -7.60 -4.72 11.37
C ASP A 14 -6.20 -4.09 11.32
N GLN A 15 -5.17 -4.87 11.62
CA GLN A 15 -3.79 -4.41 11.53
C GLN A 15 -3.36 -4.15 10.09
N LEU A 16 -3.76 -5.00 9.16
CA LEU A 16 -3.45 -4.82 7.74
C LEU A 16 -4.09 -3.54 7.20
N GLU A 17 -5.33 -3.26 7.60
CA GLU A 17 -6.01 -2.05 7.19
C GLU A 17 -5.29 -0.79 7.71
N THR A 18 -4.83 -0.82 8.96
CA THR A 18 -4.05 0.27 9.53
C THR A 18 -2.74 0.48 8.77
N LEU A 19 -2.03 -0.61 8.49
CA LEU A 19 -0.77 -0.56 7.76
C LEU A 19 -0.98 -0.08 6.32
N GLN A 20 -2.07 -0.50 5.70
CA GLN A 20 -2.42 -0.04 4.36
C GLN A 20 -2.63 1.47 4.33
N MET A 21 -3.36 2.02 5.31
CA MET A 21 -3.56 3.47 5.40
C MET A 21 -2.24 4.22 5.56
N GLN A 22 -1.33 3.71 6.40
CA GLN A 22 -0.02 4.30 6.59
C GLN A 22 0.80 4.27 5.30
N LEU A 23 0.73 3.16 4.58
CA LEU A 23 1.44 3.01 3.31
C LEU A 23 0.87 3.94 2.24
N GLU A 24 -0.44 4.12 2.21
CA GLU A 24 -1.10 5.05 1.28
C GLU A 24 -0.69 6.50 1.55
N GLU A 25 -0.50 6.87 2.82
CA GLU A 25 0.00 8.20 3.17
C GLU A 25 1.40 8.43 2.61
N ILE A 26 2.28 7.44 2.76
CA ILE A 26 3.65 7.53 2.23
C ILE A 26 3.62 7.58 0.71
N GLN A 27 2.76 6.78 0.09
CA GLN A 27 2.56 6.79 -1.36
C GLN A 27 2.16 8.19 -1.84
N THR A 28 1.21 8.82 -1.16
CA THR A 28 0.75 10.17 -1.49
C THR A 28 1.90 11.18 -1.38
N GLU A 29 2.71 11.07 -0.34
CA GLU A 29 3.87 11.95 -0.15
C GLU A 29 4.86 11.81 -1.31
N GLU A 30 5.13 10.58 -1.75
CA GLU A 30 6.03 10.33 -2.88
C GLU A 30 5.46 10.84 -4.18
N GLU A 31 4.14 10.69 -4.38
CA GLU A 31 3.46 11.22 -5.57
C GLU A 31 3.53 12.74 -5.62
N GLU A 32 3.33 13.39 -4.49
CA GLU A 32 3.46 14.85 -4.38
C GLU A 32 4.89 15.31 -4.66
N TYR A 33 5.88 14.58 -4.14
CA TYR A 33 7.27 14.84 -4.42
C TYR A 33 7.56 14.73 -5.92
N ARG A 34 7.07 13.68 -6.57
CA ARG A 34 7.22 13.49 -8.02
C ARG A 34 6.61 14.66 -8.79
N ASP A 35 5.38 15.06 -8.41
CA ASP A 35 4.65 16.11 -9.11
C ASP A 35 5.31 17.48 -8.93
N ASN A 36 6.09 17.66 -7.89
CA ASN A 36 6.80 18.91 -7.61
C ASN A 36 8.21 18.97 -8.18
N ILE A 37 8.68 17.94 -8.86
CA ILE A 37 9.95 17.96 -9.57
C ILE A 37 9.86 18.97 -10.71
N PRO A 38 10.79 19.95 -10.81
CA PRO A 38 10.74 20.95 -11.89
C PRO A 38 10.78 20.30 -13.27
N GLU A 39 10.07 20.88 -14.23
CA GLU A 39 9.98 20.37 -15.61
C GLU A 39 11.32 20.02 -16.24
N ASN A 40 12.34 20.84 -16.01
CA ASN A 40 13.65 20.60 -16.59
C ASN A 40 14.38 19.39 -16.02
N PHE A 41 13.85 18.79 -14.96
CA PHE A 41 14.39 17.59 -14.33
C PHE A 41 13.48 16.37 -14.49
N GLN A 42 12.32 16.51 -15.14
CA GLN A 42 11.34 15.43 -15.25
C GLN A 42 11.81 14.24 -16.08
N SER A 43 12.79 14.42 -16.94
CA SER A 43 13.36 13.32 -17.71
C SER A 43 14.64 12.75 -17.10
N GLY A 44 15.02 13.23 -15.90
CA GLY A 44 16.24 12.81 -15.22
C GLY A 44 16.06 11.56 -14.38
N GLU A 45 17.18 11.03 -13.89
CA GLU A 45 17.20 9.83 -13.04
C GLU A 45 16.35 9.97 -11.78
N ARG A 46 16.31 11.16 -11.19
CA ARG A 46 15.50 11.42 -9.98
C ARG A 46 14.03 11.18 -10.25
N CYS A 47 13.53 11.69 -11.37
CA CYS A 47 12.13 11.52 -11.73
C CYS A 47 11.81 10.06 -12.03
N GLU A 48 12.67 9.38 -12.79
CA GLU A 48 12.52 7.98 -13.11
C GLU A 48 12.51 7.11 -11.84
N ARG A 49 13.43 7.40 -10.92
CA ARG A 49 13.51 6.65 -9.66
C ARG A 49 12.27 6.88 -8.80
N THR A 50 11.77 8.10 -8.76
CA THR A 50 10.57 8.44 -8.01
C THR A 50 9.33 7.75 -8.59
N GLU A 51 9.24 7.67 -9.90
CA GLU A 51 8.15 6.94 -10.57
C GLU A 51 8.19 5.45 -10.24
N GLU A 52 9.38 4.84 -10.23
CA GLU A 52 9.55 3.45 -9.83
C GLU A 52 9.12 3.21 -8.39
N ILE A 53 9.48 4.12 -7.49
CA ILE A 53 9.09 4.05 -6.09
C ILE A 53 7.57 4.13 -5.95
N CYS A 54 6.93 5.06 -6.62
CA CYS A 54 5.47 5.21 -6.59
C CYS A 54 4.78 3.95 -7.11
N GLU A 55 5.29 3.37 -8.18
CA GLU A 55 4.74 2.13 -8.74
C GLU A 55 4.89 0.97 -7.76
N SER A 56 6.07 0.83 -7.14
CA SER A 56 6.30 -0.21 -6.14
C SER A 56 5.38 -0.07 -4.93
N LEU A 57 5.16 1.15 -4.48
CA LEU A 57 4.25 1.41 -3.35
C LEU A 57 2.81 1.10 -3.72
N SER A 58 2.39 1.43 -4.94
CA SER A 58 1.07 1.09 -5.45
C SER A 58 0.85 -0.43 -5.48
N ASP A 59 1.86 -1.17 -5.92
CA ASP A 59 1.82 -2.63 -5.93
C ASP A 59 1.71 -3.20 -4.53
N ALA A 60 2.44 -2.62 -3.57
CA ALA A 60 2.39 -3.03 -2.17
C ALA A 60 0.98 -2.81 -1.57
N VAL A 61 0.37 -1.67 -1.87
CA VAL A 61 -1.01 -1.39 -1.41
C VAL A 61 -1.98 -2.43 -1.98
N SER A 62 -1.87 -2.73 -3.27
CA SER A 62 -2.71 -3.74 -3.93
C SER A 62 -2.53 -5.12 -3.30
N SER A 63 -1.29 -5.48 -2.97
CA SER A 63 -1.00 -6.76 -2.31
C SER A 63 -1.63 -6.85 -0.92
N LEU A 64 -1.63 -5.75 -0.17
CA LEU A 64 -2.28 -5.71 1.13
C LEU A 64 -3.81 -5.84 0.99
N GLU A 65 -4.40 -5.18 0.01
CA GLU A 65 -5.83 -5.30 -0.28
C GLU A 65 -6.20 -6.74 -0.62
N ASP A 66 -5.40 -7.40 -1.45
CA ASP A 66 -5.62 -8.80 -1.83
C ASP A 66 -5.52 -9.72 -0.63
N ALA A 67 -4.51 -9.51 0.22
CA ALA A 67 -4.34 -10.31 1.44
C ALA A 67 -5.54 -10.14 2.38
N THR A 68 -6.00 -8.91 2.57
CA THR A 68 -7.16 -8.61 3.40
C THR A 68 -8.40 -9.31 2.87
N SER A 69 -8.65 -9.23 1.57
CA SER A 69 -9.80 -9.88 0.92
C SER A 69 -9.76 -11.39 1.09
N SER A 70 -8.59 -12.00 0.93
CA SER A 70 -8.42 -13.44 1.09
C SER A 70 -8.71 -13.89 2.51
N ILE A 71 -8.27 -13.12 3.49
CA ILE A 71 -8.52 -13.44 4.91
C ILE A 71 -10.00 -13.29 5.23
N GLU A 72 -10.65 -12.23 4.74
CA GLU A 72 -12.07 -12.02 4.93
C GLU A 72 -12.91 -13.18 4.36
N GLU A 73 -12.53 -13.69 3.20
CA GLU A 73 -13.16 -14.88 2.63
C GLU A 73 -13.00 -16.10 3.54
N ALA A 74 -11.83 -16.26 4.13
CA ALA A 74 -11.56 -17.37 5.04
C ALA A 74 -12.40 -17.30 6.33
N ILE A 75 -12.75 -16.09 6.76
CA ILE A 75 -13.53 -15.86 7.98
C ILE A 75 -15.02 -16.17 7.77
N GLU A 76 -15.53 -15.99 6.58
CA GLU A 76 -16.96 -16.20 6.25
C GLU A 76 -17.48 -17.61 6.61
#